data_560d2c643ae4045a1b9abfcbee2eaf15
#
_entry.id   560d2c643ae4045a1b9abfcbee2eaf15
#
_cell.length_a   1.000
_cell.length_b   1.000
_cell.length_c   1.000
_cell.angle_alpha   90.00
_cell.angle_beta   90.00
_cell.angle_gamma   90.00
#
_symmetry.space_group_name_H-M   'P 1'
#
loop_
_entity.id
_entity.type
_entity.pdbx_description
1 polymer ?
#
loop_
_entity_poly.entity_id
_entity_poly.type
_entity_poly.pdbx_seq_one_letter_code
_entity_poly.pdbx_strand_id
1 'polypeptide(L)'
;PLEKRVAVERLQETSDRYTNHDDLATKLKQTEPDVSEDEAPRYVASTRSREVWRAFTDIRCLLISVLGFCISMPIFSLAYFMPSIVKGINDDYTTVESMLMSCPPFAVSFAFSLIIAVVSDRTRQRYFCMVACYVLCIVGLAVALGCNDSMTRYGGIIMVTSGGYAGPPCLLAWIANNTAGHYKTATALAMIIILDNCSGLA
;
A
#
# COMPACT_ATOMS: atom_id res chain seq x y z
N PRO A 1 -24.75 -11.93 14.44
CA PRO A 1 -24.18 -12.60 15.62
C PRO A 1 -23.04 -13.56 15.26
N LEU A 2 -23.02 -14.16 14.06
CA LEU A 2 -21.96 -15.08 13.61
C LEU A 2 -20.63 -14.36 13.34
N GLU A 3 -20.67 -13.18 12.74
CA GLU A 3 -19.45 -12.38 12.44
C GLU A 3 -18.70 -11.93 13.71
N LYS A 4 -19.42 -11.60 14.78
CA LYS A 4 -18.78 -11.28 16.07
C LYS A 4 -18.06 -12.48 16.67
N ARG A 5 -18.60 -13.69 16.52
CA ARG A 5 -17.93 -14.92 17.00
C ARG A 5 -16.67 -15.22 16.22
N VAL A 6 -16.70 -15.11 14.88
CA VAL A 6 -15.53 -15.33 14.03
C VAL A 6 -14.45 -14.25 14.28
N ALA A 7 -14.84 -13.01 14.53
CA ALA A 7 -13.90 -11.94 14.88
C ALA A 7 -13.25 -12.17 16.27
N VAL A 8 -14.02 -12.61 17.25
CA VAL A 8 -13.51 -12.95 18.60
C VAL A 8 -12.61 -14.18 18.52
N GLU A 9 -12.98 -15.20 17.77
CA GLU A 9 -12.19 -16.42 17.56
C GLU A 9 -10.83 -16.11 16.89
N ARG A 10 -10.81 -15.25 15.88
CA ARG A 10 -9.56 -14.78 15.24
C ARG A 10 -8.70 -13.91 16.18
N LEU A 11 -9.32 -13.08 17.01
CA LEU A 11 -8.62 -12.29 18.02
C LEU A 11 -8.04 -13.20 19.12
N GLN A 12 -8.80 -14.24 19.54
CA GLN A 12 -8.30 -15.25 20.48
C GLN A 12 -7.16 -16.08 19.87
N GLU A 13 -7.28 -16.55 18.62
CA GLU A 13 -6.20 -17.25 17.93
C GLU A 13 -4.95 -16.40 17.77
N THR A 14 -5.10 -15.09 17.58
CA THR A 14 -3.97 -14.15 17.51
C THR A 14 -3.40 -13.91 18.90
N SER A 15 -4.24 -13.75 19.93
CA SER A 15 -3.82 -13.63 21.33
C SER A 15 -3.13 -14.90 21.82
N ASP A 16 -3.65 -16.08 21.51
CA ASP A 16 -3.06 -17.36 21.89
C ASP A 16 -1.70 -17.60 21.19
N ARG A 17 -1.51 -17.10 19.95
CA ARG A 17 -0.20 -17.11 19.31
C ARG A 17 0.78 -16.14 19.97
N TYR A 18 0.34 -15.00 20.45
CA TYR A 18 1.17 -14.06 21.22
C TYR A 18 1.52 -14.63 22.59
N THR A 19 0.55 -15.18 23.32
CA THR A 19 0.73 -15.82 24.62
C THR A 19 1.63 -17.07 24.48
N ASN A 20 1.45 -17.83 23.40
CA ASN A 20 2.30 -18.99 23.11
C ASN A 20 3.74 -18.62 22.79
N HIS A 21 4.00 -17.42 22.23
CA HIS A 21 5.36 -16.91 22.02
C HIS A 21 6.03 -16.46 23.32
N ASP A 22 5.25 -15.81 24.20
CA ASP A 22 5.73 -15.41 25.53
C ASP A 22 5.85 -16.63 26.45
N ASP A 23 4.90 -17.59 26.37
CA ASP A 23 4.97 -18.88 27.06
C ASP A 23 6.14 -19.76 26.55
N LEU A 24 6.40 -19.72 25.23
CA LEU A 24 7.58 -20.42 24.66
C LEU A 24 8.88 -19.78 25.13
N ALA A 25 8.94 -18.45 25.16
CA ALA A 25 10.10 -17.73 25.72
C ALA A 25 10.27 -17.99 27.22
N THR A 26 9.15 -18.08 27.95
CA THR A 26 9.17 -18.43 29.39
C THR A 26 9.49 -19.89 29.63
N LYS A 27 8.99 -20.82 28.80
CA LYS A 27 9.31 -22.25 28.86
C LYS A 27 10.74 -22.54 28.43
N LEU A 28 11.28 -21.83 27.43
CA LEU A 28 12.71 -21.92 27.07
C LEU A 28 13.60 -21.43 28.20
N LYS A 29 13.21 -20.37 28.92
CA LYS A 29 13.89 -19.92 30.14
C LYS A 29 13.80 -20.90 31.31
N GLN A 30 12.77 -21.74 31.37
CA GLN A 30 12.59 -22.76 32.42
C GLN A 30 13.23 -24.10 32.09
N THR A 31 13.45 -24.43 30.81
CA THR A 31 13.92 -25.75 30.37
C THR A 31 15.44 -25.80 30.21
N GLU A 32 16.11 -24.65 30.05
CA GLU A 32 17.57 -24.56 30.07
C GLU A 32 18.01 -23.47 31.07
N PRO A 33 18.42 -23.87 32.29
CA PRO A 33 18.92 -22.93 33.30
C PRO A 33 20.31 -22.34 33.01
N ASP A 34 20.90 -22.66 31.86
CA ASP A 34 22.27 -22.29 31.51
C ASP A 34 22.41 -21.38 30.28
N VAL A 35 21.32 -20.76 29.84
CA VAL A 35 21.42 -19.68 28.83
C VAL A 35 21.77 -18.39 29.57
N SER A 36 23.07 -18.04 29.55
CA SER A 36 23.57 -16.78 30.10
C SER A 36 22.74 -15.59 29.54
N GLU A 37 22.49 -14.59 30.38
CA GLU A 37 21.74 -13.38 30.00
C GLU A 37 22.29 -12.68 28.73
N ASP A 38 23.55 -12.98 28.37
CA ASP A 38 24.20 -12.49 27.14
C ASP A 38 23.82 -13.26 25.85
N GLU A 39 23.28 -14.48 25.94
CA GLU A 39 22.93 -15.30 24.78
C GLU A 39 21.47 -15.12 24.34
N ALA A 40 20.56 -14.76 25.26
CA ALA A 40 19.16 -14.51 24.97
C ALA A 40 18.96 -13.42 23.88
N PRO A 41 19.67 -12.28 23.89
CA PRO A 41 19.57 -11.28 22.81
C PRO A 41 20.10 -11.80 21.48
N ARG A 42 21.09 -12.68 21.45
CA ARG A 42 21.63 -13.27 20.20
C ARG A 42 20.66 -14.27 19.57
N TYR A 43 19.96 -15.07 20.37
CA TYR A 43 18.98 -16.02 19.89
C TYR A 43 17.75 -15.32 19.29
N VAL A 44 17.24 -14.29 19.98
CA VAL A 44 16.16 -13.45 19.48
C VAL A 44 16.58 -12.73 18.18
N ALA A 45 17.81 -12.23 18.11
CA ALA A 45 18.34 -11.59 16.90
C ALA A 45 18.49 -12.57 15.72
N SER A 46 18.91 -13.82 15.98
CA SER A 46 19.06 -14.84 14.92
C SER A 46 17.71 -15.31 14.37
N THR A 47 16.69 -15.44 15.21
CA THR A 47 15.33 -15.79 14.80
C THR A 47 14.72 -14.64 13.99
N ARG A 48 14.92 -13.41 14.43
CA ARG A 48 14.49 -12.18 13.75
C ARG A 48 15.11 -12.05 12.36
N SER A 49 16.41 -12.29 12.22
CA SER A 49 17.09 -12.22 10.93
C SER A 49 16.63 -13.31 9.95
N ARG A 50 16.29 -14.50 10.44
CA ARG A 50 15.71 -15.58 9.63
C ARG A 50 14.32 -15.25 9.10
N GLU A 51 13.47 -14.62 9.90
CA GLU A 51 12.13 -14.19 9.45
C GLU A 51 12.21 -13.08 8.40
N VAL A 52 13.12 -12.13 8.59
CA VAL A 52 13.40 -11.07 7.61
C VAL A 52 13.91 -11.70 6.31
N TRP A 53 14.86 -12.63 6.36
CA TRP A 53 15.38 -13.29 5.16
C TRP A 53 14.32 -14.14 4.44
N ARG A 54 13.44 -14.80 5.19
CA ARG A 54 12.29 -15.52 4.64
C ARG A 54 11.31 -14.60 3.93
N ALA A 55 11.09 -13.37 4.41
CA ALA A 55 10.26 -12.39 3.73
C ALA A 55 10.84 -11.98 2.38
N PHE A 56 12.15 -11.80 2.27
CA PHE A 56 12.85 -11.52 1.01
C PHE A 56 12.80 -12.69 0.01
N THR A 57 12.78 -13.92 0.50
CA THR A 57 12.76 -15.13 -0.35
C THR A 57 11.31 -15.57 -0.69
N ASP A 58 10.31 -15.01 -0.01
CA ASP A 58 8.90 -15.34 -0.28
C ASP A 58 8.46 -14.72 -1.60
N ILE A 59 8.24 -15.57 -2.59
CA ILE A 59 7.81 -15.17 -3.95
C ILE A 59 6.55 -14.29 -3.92
N ARG A 60 5.67 -14.47 -2.94
CA ARG A 60 4.46 -13.66 -2.79
C ARG A 60 4.80 -12.23 -2.43
N CYS A 61 5.70 -12.02 -1.46
CA CYS A 61 6.15 -10.68 -1.06
C CYS A 61 6.86 -9.97 -2.23
N LEU A 62 7.68 -10.71 -2.97
CA LEU A 62 8.39 -10.19 -4.13
C LEU A 62 7.43 -9.77 -5.25
N LEU A 63 6.47 -10.63 -5.62
CA LEU A 63 5.49 -10.33 -6.66
C LEU A 63 4.62 -9.12 -6.31
N ILE A 64 4.20 -9.00 -5.05
CA ILE A 64 3.40 -7.86 -4.60
C ILE A 64 4.24 -6.57 -4.61
N SER A 65 5.51 -6.65 -4.27
CA SER A 65 6.42 -5.50 -4.31
C SER A 65 6.68 -5.02 -5.75
N VAL A 66 6.85 -5.95 -6.70
CA VAL A 66 6.96 -5.61 -8.13
C VAL A 66 5.64 -5.02 -8.66
N LEU A 67 4.51 -5.56 -8.23
CA LEU A 67 3.20 -5.01 -8.57
C LEU A 67 3.06 -3.57 -8.05
N GLY A 68 3.45 -3.31 -6.79
CA GLY A 68 3.50 -1.97 -6.22
C GLY A 68 4.34 -1.01 -7.07
N PHE A 69 5.56 -1.40 -7.43
CA PHE A 69 6.44 -0.63 -8.32
C PHE A 69 5.75 -0.24 -9.63
N CYS A 70 5.14 -1.21 -10.32
CA CYS A 70 4.44 -0.96 -11.60
C CYS A 70 3.24 -0.01 -11.44
N ILE A 71 2.56 -0.05 -10.30
CA ILE A 71 1.40 0.78 -10.01
C ILE A 71 1.83 2.20 -9.64
N SER A 72 2.90 2.36 -8.90
CA SER A 72 3.40 3.66 -8.42
C SER A 72 4.07 4.47 -9.53
N MET A 73 4.65 3.83 -10.54
CA MET A 73 5.33 4.50 -11.65
C MET A 73 4.46 5.55 -12.36
N PRO A 74 3.23 5.26 -12.83
CA PRO A 74 2.38 6.28 -13.47
C PRO A 74 1.94 7.38 -12.49
N ILE A 75 1.82 7.09 -11.21
CA ILE A 75 1.43 8.07 -10.18
C ILE A 75 2.53 9.13 -10.01
N PHE A 76 3.78 8.70 -9.87
CA PHE A 76 4.93 9.60 -9.79
C PHE A 76 5.13 10.38 -11.08
N SER A 77 4.99 9.72 -12.24
CA SER A 77 5.05 10.38 -13.54
C SER A 77 4.02 11.50 -13.66
N LEU A 78 2.77 11.23 -13.28
CA LEU A 78 1.73 12.26 -13.25
C LEU A 78 2.06 13.40 -12.27
N ALA A 79 2.58 13.10 -11.08
CA ALA A 79 2.93 14.11 -10.10
C ALA A 79 3.99 15.10 -10.63
N TYR A 80 5.01 14.59 -11.33
CA TYR A 80 6.07 15.42 -11.91
C TYR A 80 5.63 16.17 -13.16
N PHE A 81 4.85 15.54 -14.03
CA PHE A 81 4.48 16.13 -15.34
C PHE A 81 3.11 16.80 -15.34
N MET A 82 2.38 16.81 -14.22
CA MET A 82 1.04 17.38 -14.14
C MET A 82 0.96 18.82 -14.68
N PRO A 83 1.82 19.77 -14.29
CA PRO A 83 1.76 21.14 -14.82
C PRO A 83 2.01 21.20 -16.34
N SER A 84 2.91 20.36 -16.84
CA SER A 84 3.20 20.27 -18.29
C SER A 84 2.04 19.67 -19.08
N ILE A 85 1.36 18.68 -18.52
CA ILE A 85 0.19 18.05 -19.12
C ILE A 85 -0.97 19.05 -19.18
N VAL A 86 -1.22 19.80 -18.09
CA VAL A 86 -2.27 20.83 -18.03
C VAL A 86 -1.98 21.95 -19.02
N LYS A 87 -0.72 22.39 -19.15
CA LYS A 87 -0.31 23.38 -20.15
C LYS A 87 -0.53 22.88 -21.57
N GLY A 88 -0.27 21.60 -21.85
CA GLY A 88 -0.50 20.99 -23.17
C GLY A 88 -1.98 20.77 -23.53
N ILE A 89 -2.90 20.95 -22.57
CA ILE A 89 -4.36 20.92 -22.82
C ILE A 89 -4.85 22.26 -23.38
N ASN A 90 -4.26 23.36 -22.90
CA ASN A 90 -4.61 24.70 -23.36
C ASN A 90 -3.35 25.58 -23.42
N ASP A 91 -2.90 25.91 -24.64
CA ASP A 91 -1.68 26.68 -24.89
C ASP A 91 -1.74 28.13 -24.39
N ASP A 92 -2.93 28.63 -24.10
CA ASP A 92 -3.13 29.99 -23.55
C ASP A 92 -2.75 30.13 -22.08
N TYR A 93 -2.55 29.02 -21.36
CA TYR A 93 -2.21 29.07 -19.94
C TYR A 93 -0.76 29.53 -19.71
N THR A 94 -0.61 30.51 -18.83
CA THR A 94 0.70 30.86 -18.28
C THR A 94 1.22 29.74 -17.39
N THR A 95 2.53 29.72 -17.14
CA THR A 95 3.15 28.69 -16.27
C THR A 95 2.52 28.69 -14.87
N VAL A 96 2.17 29.87 -14.33
CA VAL A 96 1.54 30.00 -13.01
C VAL A 96 0.12 29.44 -13.02
N GLU A 97 -0.65 29.73 -14.06
CA GLU A 97 -2.02 29.21 -14.22
C GLU A 97 -2.02 27.68 -14.36
N SER A 98 -1.07 27.12 -15.11
CA SER A 98 -0.91 25.66 -15.25
C SER A 98 -0.60 24.99 -13.90
N MET A 99 0.23 25.59 -13.07
CA MET A 99 0.51 25.13 -11.71
C MET A 99 -0.73 25.22 -10.82
N LEU A 100 -1.49 26.30 -10.90
CA LEU A 100 -2.72 26.48 -10.13
C LEU A 100 -3.81 25.49 -10.56
N MET A 101 -3.96 25.25 -11.86
CA MET A 101 -4.89 24.26 -12.42
C MET A 101 -4.48 22.82 -12.17
N SER A 102 -3.26 22.57 -11.70
CA SER A 102 -2.84 21.24 -11.23
C SER A 102 -3.33 20.92 -9.81
N CYS A 103 -3.73 21.92 -9.02
CA CYS A 103 -4.20 21.70 -7.65
C CYS A 103 -5.57 20.99 -7.55
N PRO A 104 -6.60 21.32 -8.35
CA PRO A 104 -7.92 20.69 -8.24
C PRO A 104 -7.91 19.15 -8.39
N PRO A 105 -7.16 18.54 -9.35
CA PRO A 105 -7.05 17.08 -9.43
C PRO A 105 -6.55 16.43 -8.15
N PHE A 106 -5.57 17.02 -7.47
CA PHE A 106 -5.04 16.50 -6.20
C PHE A 106 -6.04 16.67 -5.05
N ALA A 107 -6.78 17.77 -5.00
CA ALA A 107 -7.81 17.99 -3.98
C ALA A 107 -8.96 16.98 -4.12
N VAL A 108 -9.41 16.71 -5.34
CA VAL A 108 -10.43 15.69 -5.61
C VAL A 108 -9.90 14.30 -5.26
N SER A 109 -8.66 13.99 -5.61
CA SER A 109 -8.01 12.71 -5.29
C SER A 109 -7.90 12.48 -3.78
N PHE A 110 -7.59 13.52 -3.01
CA PHE A 110 -7.57 13.46 -1.55
C PHE A 110 -8.95 13.12 -0.99
N ALA A 111 -10.00 13.84 -1.39
CA ALA A 111 -11.36 13.57 -0.95
C ALA A 111 -11.81 12.15 -1.33
N PHE A 112 -11.51 11.72 -2.57
CA PHE A 112 -11.83 10.39 -3.05
C PHE A 112 -11.10 9.28 -2.27
N SER A 113 -9.81 9.48 -1.96
CA SER A 113 -9.03 8.50 -1.18
C SER A 113 -9.59 8.30 0.22
N LEU A 114 -10.08 9.37 0.89
CA LEU A 114 -10.75 9.27 2.18
C LEU A 114 -12.05 8.47 2.09
N ILE A 115 -12.85 8.71 1.05
CA ILE A 115 -14.10 7.96 0.81
C ILE A 115 -13.78 6.48 0.62
N ILE A 116 -12.83 6.15 -0.23
CA ILE A 116 -12.43 4.77 -0.50
C ILE A 116 -11.86 4.10 0.75
N ALA A 117 -11.08 4.80 1.57
CA ALA A 117 -10.56 4.26 2.82
C ALA A 117 -11.71 3.86 3.77
N VAL A 118 -12.70 4.74 3.96
CA VAL A 118 -13.89 4.44 4.78
C VAL A 118 -14.72 3.29 4.21
N VAL A 119 -14.93 3.26 2.91
CA VAL A 119 -15.67 2.18 2.23
C VAL A 119 -14.93 0.85 2.38
N SER A 120 -13.61 0.84 2.17
CA SER A 120 -12.75 -0.33 2.30
C SER A 120 -12.77 -0.90 3.72
N ASP A 121 -12.75 -0.04 4.74
CA ASP A 121 -12.80 -0.48 6.14
C ASP A 121 -14.18 -1.02 6.53
N ARG A 122 -15.26 -0.43 6.02
CA ARG A 122 -16.63 -0.90 6.28
C ARG A 122 -16.95 -2.21 5.56
N THR A 123 -16.51 -2.36 4.33
CA THR A 123 -16.79 -3.53 3.48
C THR A 123 -15.90 -4.71 3.83
N ARG A 124 -14.77 -4.48 4.51
CA ARG A 124 -13.70 -5.47 4.80
C ARG A 124 -13.16 -6.21 3.56
N GLN A 125 -13.52 -5.74 2.37
CA GLN A 125 -13.10 -6.31 1.09
C GLN A 125 -12.10 -5.37 0.39
N ARG A 126 -10.93 -5.22 1.00
CA ARG A 126 -9.87 -4.30 0.55
C ARG A 126 -9.41 -4.57 -0.88
N TYR A 127 -9.42 -5.84 -1.29
CA TYR A 127 -9.06 -6.25 -2.64
C TYR A 127 -9.96 -5.64 -3.71
N PHE A 128 -11.30 -5.69 -3.54
CA PHE A 128 -12.23 -5.14 -4.52
C PHE A 128 -12.14 -3.62 -4.63
N CYS A 129 -11.96 -2.93 -3.51
CA CYS A 129 -11.75 -1.47 -3.52
C CYS A 129 -10.47 -1.09 -4.27
N MET A 130 -9.39 -1.83 -4.06
CA MET A 130 -8.13 -1.64 -4.76
C MET A 130 -8.28 -1.85 -6.28
N VAL A 131 -8.91 -2.94 -6.70
CA VAL A 131 -9.15 -3.23 -8.12
C VAL A 131 -10.03 -2.16 -8.75
N ALA A 132 -11.09 -1.71 -8.08
CA ALA A 132 -11.96 -0.64 -8.57
C ALA A 132 -11.20 0.68 -8.78
N CYS A 133 -10.28 1.04 -7.87
CA CYS A 133 -9.44 2.22 -8.01
C CYS A 133 -8.52 2.13 -9.24
N TYR A 134 -7.91 0.98 -9.48
CA TYR A 134 -7.03 0.81 -10.64
C TYR A 134 -7.79 0.73 -11.97
N VAL A 135 -8.97 0.13 -11.99
CA VAL A 135 -9.86 0.19 -13.16
C VAL A 135 -10.25 1.64 -13.47
N LEU A 136 -10.58 2.44 -12.45
CA LEU A 136 -10.87 3.87 -12.61
C LEU A 136 -9.67 4.62 -13.18
N CYS A 137 -8.47 4.30 -12.73
CA CYS A 137 -7.22 4.88 -13.24
C CYS A 137 -7.02 4.55 -14.73
N ILE A 138 -7.21 3.28 -15.14
CA ILE A 138 -7.08 2.85 -16.54
C ILE A 138 -8.12 3.53 -17.43
N VAL A 139 -9.38 3.59 -16.99
CA VAL A 139 -10.45 4.28 -17.73
C VAL A 139 -10.15 5.77 -17.86
N GLY A 140 -9.69 6.41 -16.78
CA GLY A 140 -9.29 7.82 -16.82
C GLY A 140 -8.15 8.08 -17.80
N LEU A 141 -7.15 7.18 -17.86
CA LEU A 141 -6.05 7.27 -18.81
C LEU A 141 -6.54 7.11 -20.25
N ALA A 142 -7.43 6.15 -20.52
CA ALA A 142 -8.03 5.95 -21.82
C ALA A 142 -8.81 7.19 -22.29
N VAL A 143 -9.56 7.84 -21.42
CA VAL A 143 -10.28 9.09 -21.69
C VAL A 143 -9.30 10.23 -21.96
N ALA A 144 -8.26 10.38 -21.14
CA ALA A 144 -7.26 11.44 -21.29
C ALA A 144 -6.48 11.36 -22.61
N LEU A 145 -6.25 10.15 -23.12
CA LEU A 145 -5.52 9.91 -24.38
C LEU A 145 -6.44 9.87 -25.60
N GLY A 146 -7.69 9.40 -25.43
CA GLY A 146 -8.62 9.17 -26.55
C GLY A 146 -9.47 10.37 -26.95
N CYS A 147 -9.61 11.35 -26.07
CA CYS A 147 -10.43 12.53 -26.35
C CYS A 147 -9.60 13.73 -26.80
N ASN A 148 -10.10 14.48 -27.78
CA ASN A 148 -9.45 15.71 -28.28
C ASN A 148 -9.96 16.98 -27.56
N ASP A 149 -11.07 16.88 -26.86
CA ASP A 149 -11.65 17.99 -26.13
C ASP A 149 -10.92 18.28 -24.83
N SER A 150 -10.47 19.53 -24.63
CA SER A 150 -9.66 19.97 -23.48
C SER A 150 -10.31 19.68 -22.13
N MET A 151 -11.63 19.91 -22.02
CA MET A 151 -12.37 19.67 -20.78
C MET A 151 -12.49 18.18 -20.45
N THR A 152 -12.72 17.34 -21.46
CA THR A 152 -12.80 15.90 -21.30
C THR A 152 -11.44 15.29 -20.92
N ARG A 153 -10.35 15.77 -21.51
CA ARG A 153 -8.98 15.37 -21.15
C ARG A 153 -8.65 15.71 -19.69
N TYR A 154 -9.04 16.92 -19.27
CA TYR A 154 -8.85 17.34 -17.88
C TYR A 154 -9.68 16.48 -16.90
N GLY A 155 -10.93 16.14 -17.26
CA GLY A 155 -11.73 15.17 -16.52
C GLY A 155 -11.07 13.79 -16.41
N GLY A 156 -10.47 13.30 -17.50
CA GLY A 156 -9.69 12.08 -17.52
C GLY A 156 -8.51 12.11 -16.53
N ILE A 157 -7.78 13.22 -16.47
CA ILE A 157 -6.68 13.40 -15.51
C ILE A 157 -7.18 13.33 -14.06
N ILE A 158 -8.32 13.95 -13.75
CA ILE A 158 -8.93 13.86 -12.40
C ILE A 158 -9.25 12.40 -12.05
N MET A 159 -9.78 11.62 -13.00
CA MET A 159 -10.05 10.19 -12.78
C MET A 159 -8.77 9.37 -12.54
N VAL A 160 -7.72 9.62 -13.34
CA VAL A 160 -6.42 8.94 -13.19
C VAL A 160 -5.81 9.23 -11.82
N THR A 161 -5.75 10.50 -11.42
CA THR A 161 -5.19 10.90 -10.13
C THR A 161 -6.01 10.35 -8.98
N SER A 162 -7.34 10.40 -9.04
CA SER A 162 -8.22 9.86 -7.99
C SER A 162 -8.06 8.35 -7.82
N GLY A 163 -8.05 7.58 -8.91
CA GLY A 163 -7.82 6.14 -8.86
C GLY A 163 -6.42 5.77 -8.41
N GLY A 164 -5.42 6.47 -8.93
CA GLY A 164 -4.00 6.25 -8.62
C GLY A 164 -3.68 6.48 -7.14
N TYR A 165 -4.05 7.61 -6.58
CA TYR A 165 -3.73 7.94 -5.17
C TYR A 165 -4.58 7.18 -4.14
N ALA A 166 -5.76 6.68 -4.50
CA ALA A 166 -6.59 5.87 -3.60
C ALA A 166 -6.13 4.40 -3.52
N GLY A 167 -5.42 3.90 -4.53
CA GLY A 167 -4.98 2.50 -4.61
C GLY A 167 -3.91 2.08 -3.59
N PRO A 168 -2.77 2.79 -3.46
CA PRO A 168 -1.67 2.41 -2.59
C PRO A 168 -2.03 2.20 -1.11
N PRO A 169 -2.81 3.06 -0.44
CA PRO A 169 -3.24 2.80 0.93
C PRO A 169 -4.03 1.50 1.08
N CYS A 170 -4.89 1.17 0.10
CA CYS A 170 -5.64 -0.08 0.09
C CYS A 170 -4.72 -1.29 -0.09
N LEU A 171 -3.68 -1.18 -0.93
CA LEU A 171 -2.68 -2.21 -1.16
C LEU A 171 -1.90 -2.51 0.13
N LEU A 172 -1.36 -1.49 0.80
CA LEU A 172 -0.62 -1.64 2.06
C LEU A 172 -1.48 -2.27 3.15
N ALA A 173 -2.72 -1.83 3.28
CA ALA A 173 -3.67 -2.38 4.22
C ALA A 173 -4.06 -3.84 3.90
N TRP A 174 -4.17 -4.19 2.62
CA TRP A 174 -4.44 -5.56 2.18
C TRP A 174 -3.29 -6.50 2.54
N ILE A 175 -2.05 -6.08 2.31
CA ILE A 175 -0.84 -6.85 2.63
C ILE A 175 -0.71 -7.05 4.13
N ALA A 176 -0.90 -6.00 4.93
CA ALA A 176 -0.85 -6.08 6.38
C ALA A 176 -1.82 -7.13 6.94
N ASN A 177 -3.00 -7.27 6.31
CA ASN A 177 -4.00 -8.25 6.73
C ASN A 177 -3.73 -9.68 6.23
N ASN A 178 -2.97 -9.84 5.13
CA ASN A 178 -2.73 -11.14 4.51
C ASN A 178 -1.36 -11.75 4.87
N THR A 179 -0.51 -11.00 5.56
CA THR A 179 0.81 -11.48 5.99
C THR A 179 0.76 -11.86 7.46
N ALA A 180 1.05 -13.13 7.76
CA ALA A 180 1.14 -13.62 9.13
C ALA A 180 2.57 -13.46 9.66
N GLY A 181 2.70 -12.93 10.89
CA GLY A 181 3.98 -12.71 11.56
C GLY A 181 4.39 -11.24 11.57
N HIS A 182 4.63 -10.70 12.78
CA HIS A 182 4.89 -9.27 12.98
C HIS A 182 6.12 -8.78 12.20
N TYR A 183 7.24 -9.49 12.31
CA TYR A 183 8.48 -9.13 11.61
C TYR A 183 8.38 -9.35 10.09
N LYS A 184 7.70 -10.41 9.65
CA LYS A 184 7.48 -10.68 8.23
C LYS A 184 6.62 -9.59 7.57
N THR A 185 5.53 -9.17 8.24
CA THR A 185 4.66 -8.09 7.76
C THR A 185 5.41 -6.77 7.68
N ALA A 186 6.17 -6.41 8.72
CA ALA A 186 6.97 -5.19 8.73
C ALA A 186 8.01 -5.17 7.60
N THR A 187 8.68 -6.29 7.36
CA THR A 187 9.67 -6.42 6.27
C THR A 187 9.01 -6.34 4.90
N ALA A 188 7.86 -7.00 4.70
CA ALA A 188 7.12 -6.95 3.44
C ALA A 188 6.64 -5.53 3.12
N LEU A 189 6.09 -4.81 4.10
CA LEU A 189 5.69 -3.41 3.94
C LEU A 189 6.88 -2.51 3.62
N ALA A 190 8.03 -2.71 4.30
CA ALA A 190 9.24 -1.95 4.03
C ALA A 190 9.75 -2.18 2.59
N MET A 191 9.75 -3.43 2.11
CA MET A 191 10.15 -3.77 0.73
C MET A 191 9.26 -3.07 -0.30
N ILE A 192 7.95 -3.08 -0.09
CA ILE A 192 7.00 -2.45 -0.99
C ILE A 192 7.24 -0.94 -1.03
N ILE A 193 7.35 -0.29 0.13
CA ILE A 193 7.58 1.16 0.21
C ILE A 193 8.91 1.54 -0.45
N ILE A 194 9.96 0.74 -0.30
CA ILE A 194 11.25 0.99 -0.95
C ILE A 194 11.10 0.91 -2.47
N LEU A 195 10.48 -0.14 -3.00
CA LEU A 195 10.27 -0.31 -4.44
C LEU A 195 9.32 0.72 -5.02
N ASP A 196 8.24 1.07 -4.31
CA ASP A 196 7.35 2.15 -4.69
C ASP A 196 8.10 3.47 -4.85
N ASN A 197 8.96 3.84 -3.89
CA ASN A 197 9.75 5.07 -3.99
C ASN A 197 10.83 4.99 -5.08
N CYS A 198 11.40 3.80 -5.35
CA CYS A 198 12.32 3.61 -6.47
C CYS A 198 11.63 3.83 -7.83
N SER A 199 10.33 3.61 -7.94
CA SER A 199 9.58 3.89 -9.18
C SER A 199 9.51 5.38 -9.54
N GLY A 200 9.70 6.27 -8.56
CA GLY A 200 9.81 7.71 -8.79
C GLY A 200 11.15 8.17 -9.38
N LEU A 201 12.16 7.28 -9.41
CA LEU A 201 13.48 7.55 -9.99
C LEU A 201 13.62 6.99 -11.41
N ALA A 202 12.70 6.13 -11.84
CA ALA A 202 12.69 5.48 -13.15
C ALA A 202 11.94 6.30 -14.19
#